data_7c63a39e39067067bd503dbb5eb765d5
#
_entry.id   7c63a39e39067067bd503dbb5eb765d5
#
_cell.length_a   1.000
_cell.length_b   1.000
_cell.length_c   1.000
_cell.angle_alpha   90.00
_cell.angle_beta   90.00
_cell.angle_gamma   90.00
#
_symmetry.space_group_name_H-M   'P 1'
#
loop_
_entity.id
_entity.type
_entity.pdbx_description
1 polymer ?
#
loop_
_entity_poly.entity_id
_entity_poly.type
_entity_poly.pdbx_seq_one_letter_code
_entity_poly.pdbx_strand_id
1 'polypeptide(L)'
;MIKKRITAHIAKKEKKDIKITTDFIRLDSALKLADIVQTGGIAKMLISDGEIKVNSEVCLQRGKKLHKGDSFEYKNTVFEVV
;
A
#
# COMPACT_ATOMS: atom_id res chain seq x y z
N MET A 1 24.95 18.23 -17.05
CA MET A 1 24.75 17.95 -16.56
C MET A 1 24.29 17.33 -15.94
N ILE A 2 24.15 17.20 -15.56
CA ILE A 2 23.82 16.62 -14.92
C ILE A 2 22.97 16.44 -14.37
N LYS A 3 22.80 16.49 -14.10
CA LYS A 3 22.01 16.40 -13.41
C LYS A 3 20.87 15.84 -13.60
N LYS A 4 20.42 15.51 -14.08
CA LYS A 4 19.32 15.06 -14.37
C LYS A 4 19.12 13.68 -14.30
N ARG A 5 19.78 12.99 -14.55
CA ARG A 5 19.66 11.69 -14.54
C ARG A 5 19.35 11.11 -13.27
N ILE A 6 19.67 11.76 -12.34
CA ILE A 6 19.39 11.38 -11.04
C ILE A 6 18.00 11.11 -10.78
N THR A 7 17.19 12.00 -11.19
CA THR A 7 15.80 11.94 -10.90
C THR A 7 15.15 10.76 -11.52
N ALA A 8 15.61 10.30 -12.59
CA ALA A 8 14.89 9.26 -13.30
C ALA A 8 14.75 8.01 -12.49
N HIS A 9 15.77 7.58 -11.82
CA HIS A 9 15.60 6.33 -11.16
C HIS A 9 14.91 6.39 -9.85
N ILE A 10 14.72 7.57 -9.30
CA ILE A 10 14.00 7.65 -8.08
C ILE A 10 12.55 7.49 -8.29
N ALA A 11 12.06 7.79 -9.43
CA ALA A 11 10.65 7.79 -9.66
C ALA A 11 10.05 6.42 -9.79
N LYS A 12 10.84 5.40 -9.96
CA LYS A 12 10.27 4.09 -10.18
C LYS A 12 9.75 3.46 -8.94
N LYS A 13 8.52 3.00 -8.97
CA LYS A 13 7.90 2.25 -7.89
C LYS A 13 7.68 0.84 -8.35
N GLU A 14 7.76 -0.09 -7.43
CA GLU A 14 7.42 -1.47 -7.70
C GLU A 14 5.92 -1.64 -7.64
N LYS A 15 5.40 -2.53 -8.45
CA LYS A 15 3.99 -2.84 -8.44
C LYS A 15 3.81 -4.33 -8.21
N LYS A 16 2.90 -4.67 -7.30
CA LYS A 16 2.57 -6.04 -6.99
C LYS A 16 1.07 -6.17 -6.93
N ASP A 17 0.57 -7.39 -7.13
CA ASP A 17 -0.85 -7.66 -7.05
C ASP A 17 -1.16 -8.39 -5.76
N ILE A 18 -2.31 -8.05 -5.17
CA ILE A 18 -2.85 -8.75 -4.02
C ILE A 18 -4.17 -9.35 -4.46
N LYS A 19 -4.22 -10.66 -4.56
CA LYS A 19 -5.42 -11.33 -5.02
C LYS A 19 -6.36 -11.62 -3.85
N ILE A 20 -7.61 -11.22 -3.98
CA ILE A 20 -8.61 -11.51 -2.98
C ILE A 20 -9.74 -12.33 -3.63
N THR A 21 -10.42 -13.12 -2.80
CA THR A 21 -11.55 -13.92 -3.27
C THR A 21 -12.87 -13.43 -2.70
N THR A 22 -12.83 -12.31 -1.98
CA THR A 22 -14.02 -11.72 -1.38
C THR A 22 -14.33 -10.41 -2.08
N ASP A 23 -15.46 -9.79 -1.73
CA ASP A 23 -15.84 -8.52 -2.36
C ASP A 23 -14.88 -7.39 -2.01
N PHE A 24 -14.30 -7.43 -0.83
CA PHE A 24 -13.36 -6.40 -0.40
C PHE A 24 -12.42 -6.99 0.63
N ILE A 25 -11.38 -6.23 0.95
CA ILE A 25 -10.47 -6.57 2.02
C ILE A 25 -10.24 -5.28 2.81
N ARG A 26 -10.13 -5.40 4.13
CA ARG A 26 -9.81 -4.24 4.94
C ARG A 26 -8.33 -3.90 4.78
N LEU A 27 -8.01 -2.62 4.93
CA LEU A 27 -6.63 -2.17 4.76
C LEU A 27 -5.66 -2.90 5.70
N ASP A 28 -6.01 -3.03 6.96
CA ASP A 28 -5.14 -3.72 7.92
C ASP A 28 -4.93 -5.18 7.51
N SER A 29 -5.97 -5.85 7.02
CA SER A 29 -5.84 -7.23 6.53
C SER A 29 -5.00 -7.29 5.26
N ALA A 30 -5.15 -6.29 4.40
CA ALA A 30 -4.38 -6.25 3.17
C ALA A 30 -2.89 -6.11 3.45
N LEU A 31 -2.53 -5.35 4.46
CA LEU A 31 -1.12 -5.21 4.85
C LEU A 31 -0.54 -6.54 5.33
N LYS A 32 -1.35 -7.34 6.02
CA LYS A 32 -0.91 -8.66 6.44
C LYS A 32 -0.79 -9.60 5.25
N LEU A 33 -1.76 -9.54 4.35
CA LEU A 33 -1.74 -10.40 3.17
C LEU A 33 -0.54 -10.07 2.28
N ALA A 34 -0.16 -8.81 2.21
CA ALA A 34 1.00 -8.37 1.43
C ALA A 34 2.32 -8.65 2.15
N ASP A 35 2.25 -9.20 3.35
CA ASP A 35 3.42 -9.53 4.14
C ASP A 35 4.24 -8.28 4.53
N ILE A 36 3.58 -7.15 4.57
CA ILE A 36 4.21 -5.92 5.05
C ILE A 36 4.30 -5.96 6.57
N VAL A 37 3.25 -6.49 7.21
CA VAL A 37 3.19 -6.62 8.66
C VAL A 37 2.73 -8.02 9.00
N GLN A 38 2.98 -8.44 10.24
CA GLN A 38 2.60 -9.78 10.68
C GLN A 38 1.42 -9.77 11.63
N THR A 39 1.11 -8.65 12.22
CA THR A 39 0.01 -8.56 13.18
C THR A 39 -0.83 -7.33 12.90
N GLY A 40 -2.08 -7.36 13.40
CA GLY A 40 -2.96 -6.20 13.30
C GLY A 40 -2.45 -5.01 14.08
N GLY A 41 -1.72 -5.25 15.19
CA GLY A 41 -1.16 -4.16 15.96
C GLY A 41 -0.13 -3.36 15.20
N ILE A 42 0.75 -4.06 14.46
CA ILE A 42 1.74 -3.37 13.65
C ILE A 42 1.05 -2.65 12.50
N ALA A 43 0.04 -3.27 11.90
CA ALA A 43 -0.72 -2.62 10.84
C ALA A 43 -1.33 -1.31 11.34
N LYS A 44 -1.92 -1.34 12.52
CA LYS A 44 -2.51 -0.15 13.12
C LYS A 44 -1.49 0.96 13.28
N MET A 45 -0.29 0.61 13.72
CA MET A 45 0.77 1.60 13.92
C MET A 45 1.17 2.24 12.60
N LEU A 46 1.40 1.44 11.57
CA LEU A 46 1.79 2.00 10.27
C LEU A 46 0.73 2.91 9.71
N ILE A 47 -0.53 2.50 9.82
CA ILE A 47 -1.63 3.29 9.29
C ILE A 47 -1.76 4.61 10.05
N SER A 48 -1.71 4.55 11.37
CA SER A 48 -1.87 5.78 12.15
C SER A 48 -0.68 6.71 12.04
N ASP A 49 0.49 6.17 11.67
CA ASP A 49 1.66 7.02 11.45
C ASP A 49 1.67 7.67 10.06
N GLY A 50 0.65 7.38 9.24
CA GLY A 50 0.59 7.98 7.90
C GLY A 50 1.50 7.32 6.88
N GLU A 51 1.94 6.10 7.15
CA GLU A 51 2.88 5.42 6.27
C GLU A 51 2.20 4.76 5.08
N ILE A 52 0.87 4.67 5.09
CA ILE A 52 0.14 3.91 4.08
C ILE A 52 -0.72 4.86 3.26
N LYS A 53 -0.68 4.70 1.95
CA LYS A 53 -1.56 5.44 1.05
C LYS A 53 -2.54 4.47 0.41
N VAL A 54 -3.74 4.96 0.17
CA VAL A 54 -4.76 4.22 -0.58
C VAL A 54 -5.13 5.08 -1.77
N ASN A 55 -5.00 4.52 -2.96
CA ASN A 55 -5.28 5.25 -4.20
C ASN A 55 -4.56 6.60 -4.21
N SER A 56 -3.30 6.57 -3.82
CA SER A 56 -2.38 7.72 -3.85
C SER A 56 -2.59 8.76 -2.75
N GLU A 57 -3.46 8.50 -1.79
CA GLU A 57 -3.69 9.42 -0.67
C GLU A 57 -3.44 8.74 0.65
N VAL A 58 -2.82 9.44 1.59
CA VAL A 58 -2.60 8.89 2.92
C VAL A 58 -3.92 8.50 3.53
N CYS A 59 -4.00 7.28 4.04
CA CYS A 59 -5.21 6.77 4.67
C CYS A 59 -4.91 6.41 6.11
N LEU A 60 -5.68 6.97 7.03
CA LEU A 60 -5.49 6.73 8.46
C LEU A 60 -6.52 5.77 9.03
N GLN A 61 -7.35 5.18 8.18
CA GLN A 61 -8.42 4.29 8.63
C GLN A 61 -8.02 2.85 8.40
N ARG A 62 -7.73 2.12 9.46
CA ARG A 62 -7.30 0.74 9.29
C ARG A 62 -8.41 -0.17 8.77
N GLY A 63 -9.65 0.23 8.97
CA GLY A 63 -10.80 -0.53 8.48
C GLY A 63 -11.27 -0.14 7.10
N LYS A 64 -10.49 0.67 6.38
CA LYS A 64 -10.87 1.07 5.04
C LYS A 64 -11.06 -0.14 4.15
N LYS A 65 -12.19 -0.23 3.49
CA LYS A 65 -12.49 -1.35 2.58
C LYS A 65 -11.86 -1.10 1.22
N LEU A 66 -11.10 -2.07 0.76
CA LEU A 66 -10.48 -2.02 -0.55
C LEU A 66 -11.13 -3.06 -1.43
N HIS A 67 -11.54 -2.65 -2.62
CA HIS A 67 -12.18 -3.53 -3.60
C HIS A 67 -11.20 -3.80 -4.74
N LYS A 68 -11.53 -4.75 -5.57
CA LYS A 68 -10.69 -5.03 -6.74
C LYS A 68 -10.58 -3.77 -7.57
N GLY A 69 -9.38 -3.42 -7.95
CA GLY A 69 -9.10 -2.18 -8.64
C GLY A 69 -8.57 -1.08 -7.75
N ASP A 70 -8.75 -1.20 -6.43
CA ASP A 70 -8.13 -0.26 -5.51
C ASP A 70 -6.68 -0.62 -5.31
N SER A 71 -5.89 0.34 -4.86
CA SER A 71 -4.48 0.08 -4.58
C SER A 71 -4.08 0.71 -3.26
N PHE A 72 -3.03 0.18 -2.67
CA PHE A 72 -2.43 0.80 -1.49
C PHE A 72 -0.93 0.77 -1.66
N GLU A 73 -0.26 1.67 -0.97
CA GLU A 73 1.16 1.88 -1.17
C GLU A 73 1.87 1.96 0.17
N TYR A 74 3.01 1.29 0.25
CA TYR A 74 3.89 1.37 1.41
C TYR A 74 5.30 1.52 0.88
N LYS A 75 5.98 2.58 1.29
CA LYS A 75 7.31 2.94 0.80
C LYS A 75 7.24 3.05 -0.72
N ASN A 76 8.05 2.34 -1.44
CA ASN A 76 8.08 2.44 -2.89
C ASN A 76 7.36 1.31 -3.60
N THR A 77 6.44 0.64 -2.94
CA THR A 77 5.71 -0.47 -3.54
C THR A 77 4.23 -0.17 -3.55
N VAL A 78 3.61 -0.29 -4.70
CA VAL A 78 2.18 -0.14 -4.87
C VAL A 78 1.58 -1.53 -5.03
N PHE A 79 0.55 -1.83 -4.24
CA PHE A 79 -0.13 -3.11 -4.27
C PHE A 79 -1.52 -2.91 -4.83
N GLU A 80 -1.84 -3.59 -5.90
CA GLU A 80 -3.17 -3.49 -6.50
C GLU A 80 -4.01 -4.68 -6.08
N VAL A 81 -5.23 -4.42 -5.64
CA VAL A 81 -6.15 -5.48 -5.26
C VAL A 81 -6.79 -6.04 -6.52
N VAL A 82 -6.66 -7.34 -6.72
CA VAL A 82 -7.17 -7.99 -7.92
C VAL A 82 -8.00 -9.22 -7.62
#